data_3215ddfff37db471832849f418515ba1
#
_entry.id   3215ddfff37db471832849f418515ba1
#
_cell.length_a   1.000
_cell.length_b   1.000
_cell.length_c   1.000
_cell.angle_alpha   90.00
_cell.angle_beta   90.00
_cell.angle_gamma   90.00
#
_symmetry.space_group_name_H-M   'P 1'
#
loop_
_entity.id
_entity.type
_entity.pdbx_description
1 polymer ?
#
loop_
_entity_poly.entity_id
_entity_poly.type
_entity_poly.pdbx_seq_one_letter_code
_entity_poly.pdbx_strand_id
1 'polypeptide(L)'
;MTWLYRTLHFLGSYFVALLHRTEVIGRENVLKKQGVILASNHSSYYDPVILCASMWRPLHYLAKTELFSNRFGRFLFTATGQIEVERGKGDHEALQNAINALKKKKAVVFFPEGTTFEGEKLGKGHTGVARVALKAEVPVVPVAIFNTWNILARGKRFPKFLKAKVVFGEPLYFNEYYGRGDDKKATREVTGKIMQNIAALLGKKYEY
;
A
#
# COMPACT_ATOMS: atom_id res chain seq x y z
N MET A 1 3.34 -16.97 10.34
CA MET A 1 2.45 -17.01 9.18
C MET A 1 2.20 -18.46 8.83
N THR A 2 0.94 -18.92 8.92
CA THR A 2 0.59 -20.33 8.74
C THR A 2 0.72 -20.76 7.27
N TRP A 3 1.03 -22.03 7.04
CA TRP A 3 1.05 -22.65 5.70
C TRP A 3 -0.29 -22.44 4.96
N LEU A 4 -1.39 -22.58 5.67
CA LEU A 4 -2.76 -22.34 5.16
C LEU A 4 -2.91 -20.92 4.55
N TYR A 5 -2.42 -19.89 5.24
CA TYR A 5 -2.46 -18.52 4.72
C TYR A 5 -1.68 -18.38 3.41
N ARG A 6 -0.48 -18.95 3.33
CA ARG A 6 0.34 -18.88 2.10
C ARG A 6 -0.37 -19.54 0.92
N THR A 7 -1.02 -20.67 1.16
CA THR A 7 -1.78 -21.39 0.13
C THR A 7 -3.01 -20.61 -0.31
N LEU A 8 -3.81 -20.10 0.64
CA LEU A 8 -4.99 -19.28 0.32
C LEU A 8 -4.60 -17.96 -0.38
N HIS A 9 -3.52 -17.34 0.04
CA HIS A 9 -2.99 -16.15 -0.64
C HIS A 9 -2.60 -16.48 -2.09
N PHE A 10 -1.84 -17.56 -2.30
CA PHE A 10 -1.39 -17.97 -3.63
C PHE A 10 -2.57 -18.28 -4.56
N LEU A 11 -3.51 -19.12 -4.12
CA LEU A 11 -4.69 -19.50 -4.91
C LEU A 11 -5.61 -18.29 -5.16
N GLY A 12 -5.89 -17.49 -4.13
CA GLY A 12 -6.72 -16.30 -4.25
C GLY A 12 -6.08 -15.23 -5.17
N SER A 13 -4.78 -15.02 -5.04
CA SER A 13 -4.03 -14.08 -5.89
C SER A 13 -4.04 -14.51 -7.35
N TYR A 14 -3.83 -15.80 -7.61
CA TYR A 14 -3.89 -16.35 -8.97
C TYR A 14 -5.28 -16.19 -9.57
N PHE A 15 -6.32 -16.52 -8.81
CA PHE A 15 -7.72 -16.37 -9.25
C PHE A 15 -8.07 -14.91 -9.59
N VAL A 16 -7.72 -13.97 -8.72
CA VAL A 16 -7.97 -12.53 -8.93
C VAL A 16 -7.17 -12.02 -10.14
N ALA A 17 -5.90 -12.40 -10.27
CA ALA A 17 -5.06 -11.99 -11.38
C ALA A 17 -5.61 -12.49 -12.72
N LEU A 18 -6.10 -13.74 -12.78
CA LEU A 18 -6.73 -14.33 -13.96
C LEU A 18 -8.06 -13.64 -14.29
N LEU A 19 -8.91 -13.43 -13.28
CA LEU A 19 -10.23 -12.81 -13.40
C LEU A 19 -10.14 -11.40 -14.01
N HIS A 20 -9.15 -10.62 -13.57
CA HIS A 20 -8.95 -9.24 -14.03
C HIS A 20 -7.87 -9.13 -15.11
N ARG A 21 -7.34 -10.25 -15.64
CA ARG A 21 -6.23 -10.23 -16.62
C ARG A 21 -5.17 -9.21 -16.22
N THR A 22 -4.78 -9.24 -14.95
CA THR A 22 -3.95 -8.21 -14.33
C THR A 22 -2.58 -8.15 -15.00
N GLU A 23 -2.27 -7.00 -15.60
CA GLU A 23 -0.95 -6.71 -16.12
C GLU A 23 -0.06 -6.19 -14.99
N VAL A 24 1.12 -6.78 -14.81
CA VAL A 24 2.05 -6.41 -13.73
C VAL A 24 3.40 -6.08 -14.34
N ILE A 25 3.90 -4.86 -14.07
CA ILE A 25 5.17 -4.35 -14.58
C ILE A 25 6.06 -3.95 -13.41
N GLY A 26 7.37 -4.23 -13.47
CA GLY A 26 8.35 -3.81 -12.48
C GLY A 26 8.26 -4.53 -11.13
N ARG A 27 7.60 -5.69 -11.05
CA ARG A 27 7.48 -6.47 -9.80
C ARG A 27 8.84 -6.81 -9.18
N GLU A 28 9.86 -6.97 -9.99
CA GLU A 28 11.25 -7.23 -9.61
C GLU A 28 11.86 -6.10 -8.77
N ASN A 29 11.37 -4.87 -8.88
CA ASN A 29 11.77 -3.72 -8.10
C ASN A 29 11.40 -3.85 -6.61
N VAL A 30 10.49 -4.77 -6.28
CA VAL A 30 10.10 -5.00 -4.89
C VAL A 30 11.08 -5.93 -4.20
N LEU A 31 11.80 -5.39 -3.24
CA LEU A 31 12.89 -6.05 -2.52
C LEU A 31 12.39 -7.25 -1.70
N LYS A 32 12.98 -8.44 -1.92
CA LYS A 32 12.48 -9.71 -1.36
C LYS A 32 12.88 -9.97 0.08
N LYS A 33 14.09 -9.53 0.50
CA LYS A 33 14.73 -9.96 1.76
C LYS A 33 14.81 -8.88 2.84
N GLN A 34 14.27 -7.69 2.59
CA GLN A 34 14.29 -6.58 3.56
C GLN A 34 12.90 -5.95 3.72
N GLY A 35 12.78 -5.06 4.72
CA GLY A 35 11.60 -4.22 4.87
C GLY A 35 11.47 -3.27 3.68
N VAL A 36 10.27 -3.07 3.19
CA VAL A 36 9.99 -2.17 2.08
C VAL A 36 8.59 -1.59 2.23
N ILE A 37 8.47 -0.32 1.91
CA ILE A 37 7.17 0.33 1.80
C ILE A 37 6.75 0.32 0.33
N LEU A 38 5.51 -0.10 0.06
CA LEU A 38 4.85 0.11 -1.21
C LEU A 38 3.92 1.31 -1.05
N ALA A 39 4.21 2.40 -1.73
CA ALA A 39 3.40 3.61 -1.69
C ALA A 39 2.58 3.72 -2.98
N SER A 40 1.26 3.66 -2.90
CA SER A 40 0.37 3.59 -4.06
C SER A 40 -0.71 4.67 -4.05
N ASN A 41 -1.20 5.06 -5.24
CA ASN A 41 -2.47 5.78 -5.37
C ASN A 41 -3.62 4.92 -4.85
N HIS A 42 -4.73 5.57 -4.47
CA HIS A 42 -5.91 4.90 -3.91
C HIS A 42 -7.19 5.38 -4.57
N SER A 43 -7.67 4.62 -5.56
CA SER A 43 -8.86 4.95 -6.36
C SER A 43 -10.07 4.07 -6.07
N SER A 44 -9.88 2.93 -5.40
CA SER A 44 -10.94 1.98 -5.08
C SER A 44 -10.65 1.19 -3.82
N TYR A 45 -11.70 0.76 -3.11
CA TYR A 45 -11.56 -0.27 -2.05
C TYR A 45 -11.07 -1.62 -2.57
N TYR A 46 -10.98 -1.78 -3.88
CA TYR A 46 -10.46 -2.98 -4.54
C TYR A 46 -8.93 -2.94 -4.77
N ASP A 47 -8.29 -1.78 -4.61
CA ASP A 47 -6.82 -1.62 -4.77
C ASP A 47 -6.01 -2.61 -3.94
N PRO A 48 -6.30 -2.83 -2.63
CA PRO A 48 -5.58 -3.80 -1.84
C PRO A 48 -5.66 -5.23 -2.39
N VAL A 49 -6.79 -5.61 -2.98
CA VAL A 49 -7.01 -6.95 -3.56
C VAL A 49 -6.14 -7.13 -4.81
N ILE A 50 -6.18 -6.17 -5.73
CA ILE A 50 -5.37 -6.19 -6.97
C ILE A 50 -3.87 -6.14 -6.65
N LEU A 51 -3.46 -5.28 -5.71
CA LEU A 51 -2.06 -5.18 -5.33
C LEU A 51 -1.56 -6.46 -4.65
N CYS A 52 -2.37 -7.08 -3.79
CA CYS A 52 -2.08 -8.36 -3.16
C CYS A 52 -1.94 -9.47 -4.22
N ALA A 53 -2.83 -9.52 -5.21
CA ALA A 53 -2.78 -10.47 -6.32
C ALA A 53 -1.58 -10.27 -7.24
N SER A 54 -1.01 -9.07 -7.27
CA SER A 54 0.15 -8.71 -8.09
C SER A 54 1.49 -9.08 -7.43
N MET A 55 1.49 -9.57 -6.16
CA MET A 55 2.71 -9.80 -5.39
C MET A 55 2.91 -11.27 -5.01
N TRP A 56 4.20 -11.70 -5.01
CA TRP A 56 4.61 -13.04 -4.53
C TRP A 56 4.84 -13.11 -3.01
N ARG A 57 4.91 -11.95 -2.34
CA ARG A 57 5.14 -11.88 -0.89
C ARG A 57 3.93 -11.26 -0.20
N PRO A 58 3.67 -11.63 1.05
CA PRO A 58 2.60 -11.04 1.83
C PRO A 58 2.74 -9.54 1.98
N LEU A 59 1.64 -8.83 1.83
CA LEU A 59 1.51 -7.41 2.04
C LEU A 59 0.77 -7.13 3.34
N HIS A 60 1.25 -6.15 4.08
CA HIS A 60 0.65 -5.70 5.34
C HIS A 60 0.10 -4.29 5.13
N TYR A 61 -1.22 -4.15 5.28
CA TYR A 61 -1.93 -2.88 5.11
C TYR A 61 -2.25 -2.28 6.48
N LEU A 62 -2.33 -0.96 6.52
CA LEU A 62 -2.94 -0.25 7.64
C LEU A 62 -4.47 -0.35 7.45
N ALA A 63 -5.10 -1.16 8.28
CA ALA A 63 -6.52 -1.51 8.18
C ALA A 63 -7.29 -0.89 9.35
N LYS A 64 -8.45 -0.30 9.06
CA LYS A 64 -9.30 0.36 10.06
C LYS A 64 -9.78 -0.62 11.13
N THR A 65 -9.84 -0.16 12.39
CA THR A 65 -10.34 -0.93 13.54
C THR A 65 -11.73 -1.54 13.30
N GLU A 66 -12.58 -0.85 12.54
CA GLU A 66 -13.92 -1.36 12.21
C GLU A 66 -13.89 -2.69 11.44
N LEU A 67 -12.81 -2.96 10.70
CA LEU A 67 -12.62 -4.24 10.00
C LEU A 67 -12.31 -5.40 10.95
N PHE A 68 -11.88 -5.09 12.18
CA PHE A 68 -11.59 -6.06 13.24
C PHE A 68 -12.77 -6.20 14.24
N SER A 69 -13.89 -5.48 14.05
CA SER A 69 -14.98 -5.40 15.00
C SER A 69 -15.76 -6.72 15.18
N ASN A 70 -15.87 -7.52 14.11
CA ASN A 70 -16.53 -8.82 14.20
C ASN A 70 -15.53 -9.97 14.26
N ARG A 71 -15.94 -11.13 14.77
CA ARG A 71 -15.07 -12.32 14.99
C ARG A 71 -14.39 -12.80 13.70
N PHE A 72 -15.10 -12.78 12.59
CA PHE A 72 -14.57 -13.22 11.29
C PHE A 72 -13.53 -12.22 10.75
N GLY A 73 -13.85 -10.93 10.75
CA GLY A 73 -12.94 -9.88 10.33
C GLY A 73 -11.64 -9.87 11.18
N ARG A 74 -11.80 -9.93 12.52
CA ARG A 74 -10.67 -10.04 13.44
C ARG A 74 -9.78 -11.23 13.11
N PHE A 75 -10.37 -12.42 12.97
CA PHE A 75 -9.61 -13.61 12.58
C PHE A 75 -8.87 -13.42 11.24
N LEU A 76 -9.58 -12.95 10.21
CA LEU A 76 -9.02 -12.78 8.88
C LEU A 76 -7.87 -11.75 8.86
N PHE A 77 -8.10 -10.54 9.39
CA PHE A 77 -7.11 -9.47 9.35
C PHE A 77 -5.91 -9.75 10.27
N THR A 78 -6.13 -10.38 11.43
CA THR A 78 -5.03 -10.81 12.30
C THR A 78 -4.23 -11.96 11.67
N ALA A 79 -4.89 -12.98 11.12
CA ALA A 79 -4.22 -14.10 10.45
C ALA A 79 -3.42 -13.67 9.22
N THR A 80 -3.89 -12.65 8.50
CA THR A 80 -3.18 -12.04 7.37
C THR A 80 -2.14 -11.01 7.79
N GLY A 81 -2.07 -10.70 9.11
CA GLY A 81 -1.05 -9.81 9.68
C GLY A 81 -1.25 -8.35 9.32
N GLN A 82 -2.51 -7.93 9.09
CA GLN A 82 -2.82 -6.53 8.83
C GLN A 82 -2.57 -5.69 10.09
N ILE A 83 -2.20 -4.42 9.89
CA ILE A 83 -1.87 -3.48 10.96
C ILE A 83 -3.14 -2.69 11.28
N GLU A 84 -3.69 -2.90 12.48
CA GLU A 84 -4.88 -2.19 12.94
C GLU A 84 -4.59 -0.71 13.17
N VAL A 85 -5.49 0.16 12.71
CA VAL A 85 -5.41 1.63 12.82
C VAL A 85 -6.72 2.20 13.33
N GLU A 86 -6.69 2.87 14.48
CA GLU A 86 -7.80 3.64 15.01
C GLU A 86 -7.71 5.08 14.50
N ARG A 87 -8.60 5.48 13.60
CA ARG A 87 -8.64 6.84 13.07
C ARG A 87 -9.07 7.84 14.17
N GLY A 88 -8.29 8.90 14.35
CA GLY A 88 -8.64 10.03 15.23
C GLY A 88 -8.03 9.98 16.63
N LYS A 89 -7.53 8.85 17.12
CA LYS A 89 -6.78 8.74 18.39
C LYS A 89 -5.32 8.41 18.16
N GLY A 90 -4.64 9.28 17.42
CA GLY A 90 -3.19 9.22 17.25
C GLY A 90 -2.71 8.11 16.30
N ASP A 91 -2.40 8.49 15.08
CA ASP A 91 -1.69 7.67 14.09
C ASP A 91 -0.35 7.08 14.61
N HIS A 92 0.06 7.48 15.84
CA HIS A 92 1.38 7.14 16.39
C HIS A 92 1.55 5.63 16.59
N GLU A 93 0.56 4.96 17.17
CA GLU A 93 0.64 3.51 17.42
C GLU A 93 0.64 2.72 16.10
N ALA A 94 -0.22 3.10 15.16
CA ALA A 94 -0.26 2.49 13.84
C ALA A 94 1.05 2.68 13.06
N LEU A 95 1.62 3.89 13.10
CA LEU A 95 2.92 4.16 12.48
C LEU A 95 4.04 3.37 13.18
N GLN A 96 4.00 3.24 14.50
CA GLN A 96 4.96 2.42 15.25
C GLN A 96 4.85 0.93 14.90
N ASN A 97 3.63 0.41 14.76
CA ASN A 97 3.38 -0.97 14.32
C ASN A 97 3.87 -1.21 12.89
N ALA A 98 3.72 -0.23 11.99
CA ALA A 98 4.28 -0.28 10.65
C ALA A 98 5.82 -0.32 10.68
N ILE A 99 6.46 0.54 11.48
CA ILE A 99 7.92 0.53 11.69
C ILE A 99 8.39 -0.85 12.20
N ASN A 100 7.71 -1.40 13.19
CA ASN A 100 8.04 -2.71 13.76
C ASN A 100 7.89 -3.84 12.71
N ALA A 101 6.88 -3.76 11.85
CA ALA A 101 6.70 -4.69 10.74
C ALA A 101 7.84 -4.61 9.72
N LEU A 102 8.25 -3.39 9.35
CA LEU A 102 9.36 -3.15 8.42
C LEU A 102 10.70 -3.66 8.97
N LYS A 103 10.98 -3.43 10.26
CA LYS A 103 12.17 -3.97 10.95
C LYS A 103 12.19 -5.51 10.95
N LYS A 104 11.02 -6.15 10.95
CA LYS A 104 10.85 -7.61 10.76
C LYS A 104 10.89 -8.02 9.27
N LYS A 105 11.44 -7.18 8.39
CA LYS A 105 11.59 -7.42 6.96
C LYS A 105 10.27 -7.66 6.20
N LYS A 106 9.16 -7.10 6.70
CA LYS A 106 7.86 -7.20 6.04
C LYS A 106 7.70 -6.13 4.95
N ALA A 107 6.78 -6.35 4.00
CA ALA A 107 6.34 -5.34 3.05
C ALA A 107 5.08 -4.67 3.59
N VAL A 108 5.13 -3.36 3.77
CA VAL A 108 4.00 -2.56 4.28
C VAL A 108 3.48 -1.66 3.17
N VAL A 109 2.18 -1.64 2.99
CA VAL A 109 1.53 -0.81 1.97
C VAL A 109 0.97 0.46 2.61
N PHE A 110 1.27 1.58 1.97
CA PHE A 110 0.68 2.88 2.27
C PHE A 110 -0.08 3.41 1.07
N PHE A 111 -1.23 3.98 1.35
CA PHE A 111 -1.93 4.88 0.44
C PHE A 111 -1.76 6.30 0.98
N PRO A 112 -0.77 7.07 0.48
CA PRO A 112 -0.39 8.35 1.08
C PRO A 112 -1.53 9.38 1.10
N GLU A 113 -2.50 9.22 0.21
CA GLU A 113 -3.69 10.08 0.12
C GLU A 113 -4.64 9.97 1.32
N GLY A 114 -4.53 8.87 2.11
CA GLY A 114 -5.36 8.62 3.30
C GLY A 114 -6.84 8.35 3.04
N THR A 115 -7.31 8.51 1.82
CA THR A 115 -8.68 8.23 1.37
C THR A 115 -8.69 7.83 -0.09
N THR A 116 -9.82 7.26 -0.56
CA THR A 116 -10.01 6.92 -1.97
C THR A 116 -10.46 8.15 -2.76
N PHE A 117 -9.83 8.38 -3.91
CA PHE A 117 -10.25 9.37 -4.89
C PHE A 117 -10.86 8.68 -6.10
N GLU A 118 -12.06 9.10 -6.52
CA GLU A 118 -12.71 8.53 -7.69
C GLU A 118 -12.00 8.92 -8.98
N GLY A 119 -11.94 7.98 -9.88
CA GLY A 119 -11.29 8.17 -11.19
C GLY A 119 -9.77 8.17 -11.07
N GLU A 120 -9.17 8.97 -11.93
CA GLU A 120 -7.70 9.04 -12.03
C GLU A 120 -7.10 10.23 -11.26
N LYS A 121 -7.82 10.87 -10.34
CA LYS A 121 -7.29 12.00 -9.56
C LYS A 121 -6.31 11.49 -8.51
N LEU A 122 -5.20 12.19 -8.37
CA LEU A 122 -4.23 11.95 -7.31
C LEU A 122 -4.38 13.06 -6.26
N GLY A 123 -4.66 12.67 -5.01
CA GLY A 123 -4.84 13.60 -3.90
C GLY A 123 -3.52 14.04 -3.27
N LYS A 124 -3.61 14.97 -2.32
CA LYS A 124 -2.45 15.41 -1.53
C LYS A 124 -1.93 14.30 -0.64
N GLY A 125 -0.63 14.05 -0.68
CA GLY A 125 0.03 13.05 0.17
C GLY A 125 0.18 13.53 1.63
N HIS A 126 -0.18 12.65 2.57
CA HIS A 126 0.09 12.79 4.00
C HIS A 126 1.48 12.30 4.37
N THR A 127 2.11 12.92 5.36
CA THR A 127 3.51 12.66 5.74
C THR A 127 3.75 11.35 6.50
N GLY A 128 2.71 10.60 6.80
CA GLY A 128 2.81 9.31 7.53
C GLY A 128 3.73 8.30 6.85
N VAL A 129 3.66 8.18 5.51
CA VAL A 129 4.52 7.29 4.74
C VAL A 129 6.00 7.67 4.87
N ALA A 130 6.32 8.96 4.74
CA ALA A 130 7.68 9.46 4.88
C ALA A 130 8.20 9.27 6.31
N ARG A 131 7.38 9.60 7.32
CA ARG A 131 7.74 9.39 8.74
C ARG A 131 8.15 7.95 9.02
N VAL A 132 7.37 6.99 8.52
CA VAL A 132 7.66 5.55 8.71
C VAL A 132 8.90 5.15 7.92
N ALA A 133 9.05 5.58 6.68
CA ALA A 133 10.22 5.26 5.85
C ALA A 133 11.51 5.73 6.51
N LEU A 134 11.53 6.98 7.01
CA LEU A 134 12.70 7.59 7.63
C LEU A 134 13.04 7.01 9.01
N LYS A 135 12.04 6.64 9.82
CA LYS A 135 12.27 5.99 11.14
C LYS A 135 12.63 4.50 11.02
N ALA A 136 12.15 3.82 10.00
CA ALA A 136 12.48 2.43 9.76
C ALA A 136 13.73 2.25 8.89
N GLU A 137 14.22 3.32 8.28
CA GLU A 137 15.39 3.36 7.38
C GLU A 137 15.26 2.36 6.23
N VAL A 138 14.09 2.37 5.58
CA VAL A 138 13.75 1.44 4.50
C VAL A 138 13.40 2.18 3.21
N PRO A 139 13.65 1.57 2.05
CA PRO A 139 13.25 2.13 0.77
C PRO A 139 11.74 2.12 0.58
N VAL A 140 11.29 3.03 -0.28
CA VAL A 140 9.90 3.14 -0.72
C VAL A 140 9.83 2.81 -2.21
N VAL A 141 9.01 1.84 -2.59
CA VAL A 141 8.69 1.54 -3.99
C VAL A 141 7.39 2.26 -4.33
N PRO A 142 7.38 3.23 -5.23
CA PRO A 142 6.17 3.86 -5.71
C PRO A 142 5.40 2.88 -6.59
N VAL A 143 4.08 2.85 -6.45
CA VAL A 143 3.21 1.94 -7.20
C VAL A 143 2.07 2.72 -7.83
N ALA A 144 1.76 2.41 -9.08
CA ALA A 144 0.56 2.90 -9.75
C ALA A 144 -0.40 1.74 -10.00
N ILE A 145 -1.66 1.90 -9.55
CA ILE A 145 -2.76 0.97 -9.78
C ILE A 145 -3.76 1.65 -10.71
N PHE A 146 -4.14 0.95 -11.78
CA PHE A 146 -5.03 1.48 -12.80
C PHE A 146 -6.34 0.71 -12.87
N ASN A 147 -7.40 1.41 -13.21
CA ASN A 147 -8.71 0.91 -13.57
C ASN A 147 -9.53 0.27 -12.43
N THR A 148 -9.04 0.23 -11.19
CA THR A 148 -9.74 -0.39 -10.07
C THR A 148 -11.03 0.33 -9.69
N TRP A 149 -11.11 1.65 -9.90
CA TRP A 149 -12.34 2.42 -9.70
C TRP A 149 -13.46 2.02 -10.67
N ASN A 150 -13.12 1.54 -11.89
CA ASN A 150 -14.08 0.97 -12.83
C ASN A 150 -14.46 -0.47 -12.46
N ILE A 151 -13.51 -1.22 -11.89
CA ILE A 151 -13.73 -2.60 -11.43
C ILE A 151 -14.71 -2.60 -10.25
N LEU A 152 -14.46 -1.80 -9.22
CA LEU A 152 -15.35 -1.65 -8.07
C LEU A 152 -15.56 -0.17 -7.77
N ALA A 153 -16.57 0.43 -8.39
CA ALA A 153 -16.96 1.81 -8.13
C ALA A 153 -17.51 1.96 -6.69
N ARG A 154 -17.38 3.16 -6.13
CA ARG A 154 -17.89 3.49 -4.80
C ARG A 154 -19.38 3.17 -4.68
N GLY A 155 -19.77 2.50 -3.59
CA GLY A 155 -21.16 2.09 -3.33
C GLY A 155 -21.62 0.83 -4.07
N LYS A 156 -20.79 0.23 -4.93
CA LYS A 156 -21.08 -1.08 -5.54
C LYS A 156 -20.59 -2.22 -4.65
N ARG A 157 -21.33 -3.35 -4.65
CA ARG A 157 -21.00 -4.54 -3.84
C ARG A 157 -20.16 -5.56 -4.59
N PHE A 158 -20.26 -5.61 -5.92
CA PHE A 158 -19.60 -6.63 -6.73
C PHE A 158 -18.65 -5.98 -7.76
N PRO A 159 -17.42 -6.52 -7.92
CA PRO A 159 -16.49 -6.05 -8.93
C PRO A 159 -16.96 -6.46 -10.34
N LYS A 160 -16.66 -5.61 -11.31
CA LYS A 160 -16.80 -5.93 -12.74
C LYS A 160 -15.55 -6.67 -13.21
N PHE A 161 -15.70 -7.56 -14.18
CA PHE A 161 -14.60 -8.31 -14.79
C PHE A 161 -13.85 -7.46 -15.85
N LEU A 162 -13.14 -6.47 -15.38
CA LEU A 162 -12.35 -5.55 -16.22
C LEU A 162 -10.86 -5.76 -15.99
N LYS A 163 -10.05 -5.44 -17.00
CA LYS A 163 -8.59 -5.53 -16.92
C LYS A 163 -8.06 -4.55 -15.87
N ALA A 164 -7.17 -5.04 -15.00
CA ALA A 164 -6.39 -4.22 -14.08
C ALA A 164 -4.94 -4.10 -14.56
N LYS A 165 -4.23 -3.05 -14.09
CA LYS A 165 -2.80 -2.90 -14.33
C LYS A 165 -2.14 -2.38 -13.05
N VAL A 166 -0.95 -2.93 -12.73
CA VAL A 166 -0.12 -2.48 -11.61
C VAL A 166 1.30 -2.26 -12.11
N VAL A 167 1.84 -1.09 -11.83
CA VAL A 167 3.22 -0.72 -12.19
C VAL A 167 3.98 -0.41 -10.91
N PHE A 168 5.08 -1.13 -10.69
CA PHE A 168 6.02 -0.90 -9.59
C PHE A 168 7.21 -0.09 -10.14
N GLY A 169 7.42 1.10 -9.61
CA GLY A 169 8.57 1.94 -9.93
C GLY A 169 9.86 1.47 -9.25
N GLU A 170 10.95 2.15 -9.54
CA GLU A 170 12.24 1.90 -8.90
C GLU A 170 12.20 2.24 -7.40
N PRO A 171 12.94 1.50 -6.56
CA PRO A 171 13.04 1.80 -5.14
C PRO A 171 13.66 3.17 -4.88
N LEU A 172 12.99 3.99 -4.10
CA LEU A 172 13.46 5.30 -3.64
C LEU A 172 14.17 5.13 -2.30
N TYR A 173 15.41 5.56 -2.24
CA TYR A 173 16.24 5.61 -1.02
C TYR A 173 16.36 7.04 -0.55
N PHE A 174 16.29 7.24 0.78
CA PHE A 174 16.31 8.56 1.41
C PHE A 174 17.41 8.66 2.47
N ASN A 175 18.61 8.13 2.15
CA ASN A 175 19.72 7.97 3.09
C ASN A 175 20.08 9.27 3.83
N GLU A 176 20.02 10.42 3.15
CA GLU A 176 20.29 11.75 3.72
C GLU A 176 19.23 12.24 4.73
N TYR A 177 18.05 11.59 4.73
CA TYR A 177 16.94 11.91 5.63
C TYR A 177 16.69 10.86 6.71
N TYR A 178 17.36 9.70 6.66
CA TYR A 178 17.14 8.64 7.64
C TYR A 178 17.38 9.13 9.07
N GLY A 179 16.58 8.65 10.03
CA GLY A 179 16.54 9.14 11.40
C GLY A 179 15.72 10.42 11.61
N ARG A 180 15.39 11.17 10.55
CA ARG A 180 14.69 12.48 10.64
C ARG A 180 13.18 12.35 10.49
N GLY A 181 12.58 11.24 10.89
CA GLY A 181 11.13 10.98 10.75
C GLY A 181 10.22 11.94 11.55
N ASP A 182 10.73 12.68 12.53
CA ASP A 182 9.98 13.70 13.28
C ASP A 182 10.20 15.12 12.74
N ASP A 183 11.13 15.31 11.81
CA ASP A 183 11.37 16.58 11.14
C ASP A 183 10.27 16.82 10.10
N LYS A 184 9.44 17.85 10.34
CA LYS A 184 8.31 18.22 9.48
C LYS A 184 8.74 18.61 8.07
N LYS A 185 9.90 19.26 7.91
CA LYS A 185 10.42 19.68 6.61
C LYS A 185 10.89 18.46 5.82
N ALA A 186 11.71 17.61 6.43
CA ALA A 186 12.20 16.36 5.82
C ALA A 186 11.05 15.44 5.40
N THR A 187 10.07 15.20 6.29
CA THR A 187 8.93 14.33 5.98
C THR A 187 8.04 14.91 4.88
N ARG A 188 7.88 16.23 4.79
CA ARG A 188 7.12 16.87 3.71
C ARG A 188 7.84 16.71 2.36
N GLU A 189 9.14 16.95 2.33
CA GLU A 189 9.96 16.84 1.12
C GLU A 189 9.98 15.39 0.59
N VAL A 190 10.22 14.42 1.48
CA VAL A 190 10.21 12.99 1.13
C VAL A 190 8.83 12.55 0.64
N THR A 191 7.74 13.01 1.27
CA THR A 191 6.37 12.75 0.79
C THR A 191 6.17 13.31 -0.61
N GLY A 192 6.61 14.54 -0.88
CA GLY A 192 6.56 15.14 -2.22
C GLY A 192 7.27 14.29 -3.26
N LYS A 193 8.50 13.84 -2.97
CA LYS A 193 9.27 12.94 -3.87
C LYS A 193 8.53 11.62 -4.14
N ILE A 194 7.94 11.00 -3.10
CA ILE A 194 7.15 9.77 -3.25
C ILE A 194 5.94 10.00 -4.16
N MET A 195 5.16 11.06 -3.90
CA MET A 195 3.96 11.38 -4.66
C MET A 195 4.25 11.76 -6.11
N GLN A 196 5.35 12.48 -6.36
CA GLN A 196 5.82 12.79 -7.72
C GLN A 196 6.13 11.53 -8.52
N ASN A 197 6.77 10.54 -7.88
CA ASN A 197 7.06 9.26 -8.54
C ASN A 197 5.77 8.45 -8.81
N ILE A 198 4.82 8.42 -7.88
CA ILE A 198 3.50 7.81 -8.13
C ILE A 198 2.80 8.51 -9.30
N ALA A 199 2.79 9.84 -9.33
CA ALA A 199 2.20 10.63 -10.41
C ALA A 199 2.87 10.33 -11.76
N ALA A 200 4.21 10.26 -11.80
CA ALA A 200 4.94 9.93 -13.01
C ALA A 200 4.57 8.54 -13.57
N LEU A 201 4.43 7.53 -12.69
CA LEU A 201 3.96 6.20 -13.10
C LEU A 201 2.54 6.22 -13.67
N LEU A 202 1.69 7.14 -13.17
CA LEU A 202 0.33 7.36 -13.68
C LEU A 202 0.30 8.21 -14.96
N GLY A 203 1.44 8.72 -15.44
CA GLY A 203 1.52 9.66 -16.56
C GLY A 203 0.99 11.06 -16.23
N LYS A 204 1.09 11.50 -14.96
CA LYS A 204 0.52 12.74 -14.43
C LYS A 204 1.57 13.65 -13.81
N LYS A 205 1.19 14.91 -13.58
CA LYS A 205 1.94 15.84 -12.73
C LYS A 205 1.37 15.84 -11.31
N TYR A 206 2.22 15.95 -10.31
CA TYR A 206 1.82 16.17 -8.93
C TYR A 206 1.78 17.66 -8.64
N GLU A 207 0.62 18.17 -8.22
CA GLU A 207 0.35 19.62 -8.14
C GLU A 207 0.36 20.17 -6.69
N TYR A 208 0.75 19.39 -5.68
CA TYR A 208 0.70 19.78 -4.26
C TYR A 208 2.08 20.01 -3.64
#